data_24270720c4e2ea826941003c0cdce92b
#
_entry.id   24270720c4e2ea826941003c0cdce92b
#
_cell.length_a   1.000
_cell.length_b   1.000
_cell.length_c   1.000
_cell.angle_alpha   90.00
_cell.angle_beta   90.00
_cell.angle_gamma   90.00
#
_symmetry.space_group_name_H-M   'P 1'
#
loop_
_entity.id
_entity.type
_entity.pdbx_description
1 polymer ?
#
loop_
_entity_poly.entity_id
_entity_poly.type
_entity_poly.pdbx_seq_one_letter_code
_entity_poly.pdbx_strand_id
1 'polypeptide(L)'
;MIRGFGMDTITLAGSLESKLGAIKAAGFDQVMLSARDIVGHPGGVQEAVAAVKASGLRPTGFQVLRDFEGLSGHLHDYKVDIAKAMLEMCAALNCKVLLACSSTSRHATQDLDLIARDLRKLAMLAVPLGIKVAFEGLSWGRTINEFTAAWDVVCRADAPNLGLGLDSFHVFAAKTPLDAIETLDPAMIFLVQLSDLMWHETPTFEERMTTARTFRVFPGEGVHSEPLADLVLRLDRLGYEGDYSFEVFNDDYQQLPLPMVAQRAQRSAIWLNEEVLHRTRPLPLGLQRKG
;
A
#
# COMPACT_ATOMS: atom_id res chain seq x y z
N MET A 1 6.53 20.31 4.39
CA MET A 1 5.62 19.19 4.06
C MET A 1 6.31 18.24 3.10
N ILE A 2 6.26 16.97 3.38
CA ILE A 2 6.78 15.90 2.53
C ILE A 2 5.66 15.59 1.53
N ARG A 3 5.91 15.79 0.25
CA ARG A 3 4.92 15.53 -0.81
C ARG A 3 5.18 14.19 -1.50
N GLY A 4 4.11 13.49 -1.86
CA GLY A 4 4.17 12.23 -2.58
C GLY A 4 4.47 11.00 -1.73
N PHE A 5 4.82 11.18 -0.43
CA PHE A 5 5.05 10.10 0.51
C PHE A 5 4.11 10.21 1.71
N GLY A 6 3.63 9.08 2.20
CA GLY A 6 2.80 8.96 3.38
C GLY A 6 3.19 7.75 4.22
N MET A 7 2.50 7.59 5.32
CA MET A 7 2.62 6.40 6.17
C MET A 7 1.31 5.63 6.19
N ASP A 8 1.44 4.34 6.35
CA ASP A 8 0.32 3.47 6.66
C ASP A 8 0.06 3.44 8.18
N THR A 9 -1.20 3.55 8.60
CA THR A 9 -1.55 3.50 10.03
C THR A 9 -1.22 2.16 10.67
N ILE A 10 -1.08 1.08 9.88
CA ILE A 10 -0.68 -0.24 10.38
C ILE A 10 0.75 -0.25 10.92
N THR A 11 1.60 0.67 10.46
CA THR A 11 2.99 0.81 10.90
C THR A 11 3.11 1.25 12.37
N LEU A 12 2.08 1.90 12.90
CA LEU A 12 2.07 2.54 14.22
C LEU A 12 1.19 1.77 15.22
N ALA A 13 1.55 1.81 16.49
CA ALA A 13 0.73 1.34 17.60
C ALA A 13 -0.20 2.45 18.13
N GLY A 14 -1.18 2.09 18.99
CA GLY A 14 -2.04 3.04 19.69
C GLY A 14 -3.36 3.35 18.99
N SER A 15 -4.07 4.38 19.47
CA SER A 15 -5.36 4.78 18.90
C SER A 15 -5.19 5.45 17.53
N LEU A 16 -6.26 5.45 16.73
CA LEU A 16 -6.28 6.07 15.41
C LEU A 16 -5.86 7.54 15.47
N GLU A 17 -6.39 8.30 16.43
CA GLU A 17 -6.08 9.74 16.60
C GLU A 17 -4.60 9.97 16.91
N SER A 18 -4.04 9.11 17.78
CA SER A 18 -2.62 9.20 18.14
C SER A 18 -1.72 8.91 16.94
N LYS A 19 -2.08 7.92 16.12
CA LYS A 19 -1.37 7.59 14.87
C LYS A 19 -1.43 8.75 13.88
N LEU A 20 -2.64 9.27 13.61
CA LEU A 20 -2.85 10.40 12.71
C LEU A 20 -2.09 11.64 13.17
N GLY A 21 -2.13 11.93 14.48
CA GLY A 21 -1.39 13.03 15.08
C GLY A 21 0.13 12.91 14.89
N ALA A 22 0.69 11.71 15.10
CA ALA A 22 2.12 11.46 14.90
C ALA A 22 2.56 11.59 13.44
N ILE A 23 1.75 11.06 12.49
CA ILE A 23 1.98 11.18 11.05
C ILE A 23 1.99 12.67 10.65
N LYS A 24 0.99 13.43 11.11
CA LYS A 24 0.88 14.86 10.83
C LYS A 24 2.06 15.65 11.41
N ALA A 25 2.43 15.37 12.66
CA ALA A 25 3.55 16.03 13.34
C ALA A 25 4.91 15.73 12.66
N ALA A 26 5.07 14.58 12.03
CA ALA A 26 6.25 14.24 11.22
C ALA A 26 6.28 14.96 9.85
N GLY A 27 5.28 15.77 9.52
CA GLY A 27 5.26 16.59 8.31
C GLY A 27 4.63 15.94 7.09
N PHE A 28 3.99 14.80 7.23
CA PHE A 28 3.21 14.16 6.16
C PHE A 28 1.86 14.89 5.98
N ASP A 29 1.37 14.90 4.76
CA ASP A 29 0.05 15.46 4.38
C ASP A 29 -0.93 14.37 3.90
N GLN A 30 -0.48 13.11 3.84
CA GLN A 30 -1.25 11.97 3.39
C GLN A 30 -1.05 10.75 4.29
N VAL A 31 -2.02 9.83 4.23
CA VAL A 31 -2.04 8.62 5.05
C VAL A 31 -2.73 7.48 4.31
N MET A 32 -2.21 6.27 4.43
CA MET A 32 -2.93 5.05 4.08
C MET A 32 -3.60 4.47 5.33
N LEU A 33 -4.85 4.07 5.22
CA LEU A 33 -5.69 3.68 6.34
C LEU A 33 -5.88 2.17 6.41
N SER A 34 -5.71 1.60 7.60
CA SER A 34 -6.03 0.19 7.85
C SER A 34 -7.49 0.04 8.27
N ALA A 35 -8.21 -0.91 7.67
CA ALA A 35 -9.56 -1.29 8.08
C ALA A 35 -9.64 -1.69 9.57
N ARG A 36 -8.55 -2.25 10.11
CA ARG A 36 -8.44 -2.59 11.53
C ARG A 36 -8.63 -1.36 12.43
N ASP A 37 -8.03 -0.23 12.07
CA ASP A 37 -8.12 1.01 12.85
C ASP A 37 -9.52 1.64 12.77
N ILE A 38 -10.19 1.50 11.63
CA ILE A 38 -11.52 2.06 11.42
C ILE A 38 -12.59 1.20 12.10
N VAL A 39 -12.57 -0.11 11.87
CA VAL A 39 -13.56 -1.04 12.45
C VAL A 39 -13.34 -1.24 13.94
N GLY A 40 -12.09 -1.21 14.39
CA GLY A 40 -11.72 -1.37 15.80
C GLY A 40 -11.79 -0.10 16.64
N HIS A 41 -12.23 1.03 16.06
CA HIS A 41 -12.34 2.29 16.80
C HIS A 41 -13.40 2.19 17.93
N PRO A 42 -13.09 2.62 19.17
CA PRO A 42 -14.00 2.48 20.31
C PRO A 42 -15.36 3.17 20.11
N GLY A 43 -15.39 4.30 19.40
CA GLY A 43 -16.61 5.02 19.06
C GLY A 43 -17.28 4.54 17.75
N GLY A 44 -16.78 3.46 17.16
CA GLY A 44 -17.30 2.90 15.90
C GLY A 44 -16.82 3.63 14.65
N VAL A 45 -17.25 3.13 13.50
CA VAL A 45 -16.81 3.59 12.18
C VAL A 45 -17.07 5.08 11.94
N GLN A 46 -18.19 5.61 12.41
CA GLN A 46 -18.55 7.01 12.18
C GLN A 46 -17.59 7.98 12.91
N GLU A 47 -17.21 7.66 14.15
CA GLU A 47 -16.23 8.45 14.89
C GLU A 47 -14.83 8.30 14.31
N ALA A 48 -14.44 7.10 13.88
CA ALA A 48 -13.19 6.90 13.15
C ALA A 48 -13.11 7.76 11.88
N VAL A 49 -14.19 7.82 11.10
CA VAL A 49 -14.29 8.68 9.91
C VAL A 49 -14.17 10.16 10.28
N ALA A 50 -14.81 10.58 11.38
CA ALA A 50 -14.69 11.95 11.87
C ALA A 50 -13.26 12.29 12.30
N ALA A 51 -12.58 11.38 13.00
CA ALA A 51 -11.18 11.53 13.40
C ALA A 51 -10.24 11.68 12.21
N VAL A 52 -10.41 10.83 11.17
CA VAL A 52 -9.63 10.95 9.92
C VAL A 52 -9.85 12.31 9.26
N LYS A 53 -11.10 12.76 9.12
CA LYS A 53 -11.42 14.09 8.56
C LYS A 53 -10.82 15.23 9.38
N ALA A 54 -10.92 15.16 10.70
CA ALA A 54 -10.37 16.16 11.61
C ALA A 54 -8.84 16.28 11.56
N SER A 55 -8.12 15.18 11.25
CA SER A 55 -6.66 15.17 11.13
C SER A 55 -6.13 16.07 10.01
N GLY A 56 -6.96 16.31 8.98
CA GLY A 56 -6.56 17.03 7.77
C GLY A 56 -5.50 16.31 6.94
N LEU A 57 -5.29 15.01 7.17
CA LEU A 57 -4.49 14.14 6.29
C LEU A 57 -5.37 13.65 5.13
N ARG A 58 -4.79 13.56 3.95
CA ARG A 58 -5.45 13.01 2.76
C ARG A 58 -5.33 11.48 2.74
N PRO A 59 -6.44 10.72 2.78
CA PRO A 59 -6.39 9.27 2.59
C PRO A 59 -5.94 8.93 1.17
N THR A 60 -4.89 8.11 1.03
CA THR A 60 -4.35 7.65 -0.26
C THR A 60 -4.81 6.25 -0.63
N GLY A 61 -5.06 5.40 0.36
CA GLY A 61 -5.55 4.06 0.19
C GLY A 61 -6.22 3.55 1.47
N PHE A 62 -7.06 2.54 1.30
CA PHE A 62 -7.71 1.81 2.39
C PHE A 62 -7.41 0.32 2.25
N GLN A 63 -6.88 -0.31 3.27
CA GLN A 63 -6.46 -1.70 3.24
C GLN A 63 -7.09 -2.52 4.35
N VAL A 64 -7.25 -3.82 4.18
CA VAL A 64 -6.97 -4.66 3.02
C VAL A 64 -8.12 -5.64 2.83
N LEU A 65 -8.57 -5.78 1.59
CA LEU A 65 -9.47 -6.86 1.19
C LEU A 65 -8.63 -8.09 0.82
N ARG A 66 -8.84 -9.21 1.52
CA ARG A 66 -8.08 -10.46 1.34
C ARG A 66 -8.94 -11.58 0.82
N ASP A 67 -8.33 -12.47 0.03
CA ASP A 67 -8.95 -13.69 -0.46
C ASP A 67 -10.32 -13.43 -1.13
N PHE A 68 -10.38 -12.44 -2.02
CA PHE A 68 -11.63 -12.11 -2.73
C PHE A 68 -11.81 -13.00 -3.95
N GLU A 69 -10.77 -13.11 -4.77
CA GLU A 69 -10.80 -13.80 -6.05
C GLU A 69 -10.55 -15.31 -5.92
N GLY A 70 -11.04 -16.04 -6.91
CA GLY A 70 -10.80 -17.47 -7.05
C GLY A 70 -11.62 -18.37 -6.14
N LEU A 71 -12.47 -17.80 -5.29
CA LEU A 71 -13.38 -18.55 -4.43
C LEU A 71 -14.71 -18.85 -5.14
N SER A 72 -15.47 -19.80 -4.64
CA SER A 72 -16.79 -20.17 -5.18
C SER A 72 -17.83 -20.38 -4.08
N GLY A 73 -19.13 -20.38 -4.48
CA GLY A 73 -20.27 -20.60 -3.58
C GLY A 73 -20.27 -19.62 -2.39
N HIS A 74 -20.68 -20.09 -1.23
CA HIS A 74 -20.85 -19.24 -0.03
C HIS A 74 -19.59 -18.49 0.39
N LEU A 75 -18.40 -19.04 0.12
CA LEU A 75 -17.14 -18.34 0.45
C LEU A 75 -17.00 -17.09 -0.43
N HIS A 76 -17.30 -17.19 -1.71
CA HIS A 76 -17.26 -16.03 -2.60
C HIS A 76 -18.34 -15.01 -2.24
N ASP A 77 -19.58 -15.45 -1.97
CA ASP A 77 -20.67 -14.57 -1.56
C ASP A 77 -20.33 -13.78 -0.31
N TYR A 78 -19.78 -14.45 0.71
CA TYR A 78 -19.29 -13.78 1.93
C TYR A 78 -18.22 -12.73 1.64
N LYS A 79 -17.28 -13.01 0.73
CA LYS A 79 -16.24 -12.04 0.35
C LYS A 79 -16.80 -10.85 -0.43
N VAL A 80 -17.84 -11.07 -1.23
CA VAL A 80 -18.58 -9.98 -1.90
C VAL A 80 -19.22 -9.05 -0.87
N ASP A 81 -19.81 -9.57 0.20
CA ASP A 81 -20.42 -8.73 1.24
C ASP A 81 -19.35 -7.95 2.04
N ILE A 82 -18.20 -8.58 2.35
CA ILE A 82 -17.06 -7.86 2.94
C ILE A 82 -16.57 -6.76 2.01
N ALA A 83 -16.43 -7.05 0.71
CA ALA A 83 -15.97 -6.06 -0.27
C ALA A 83 -16.91 -4.84 -0.34
N LYS A 84 -18.22 -5.05 -0.33
CA LYS A 84 -19.21 -3.97 -0.30
C LYS A 84 -19.05 -3.10 0.96
N ALA A 85 -18.95 -3.73 2.14
CA ALA A 85 -18.76 -3.00 3.39
C ALA A 85 -17.45 -2.19 3.39
N MET A 86 -16.35 -2.74 2.84
CA MET A 86 -15.09 -2.02 2.72
C MET A 86 -15.16 -0.86 1.73
N LEU A 87 -15.87 -1.03 0.61
CA LEU A 87 -16.09 0.04 -0.37
C LEU A 87 -16.95 1.19 0.23
N GLU A 88 -17.96 0.87 1.03
CA GLU A 88 -18.75 1.87 1.76
C GLU A 88 -17.88 2.65 2.77
N MET A 89 -17.00 1.98 3.50
CA MET A 89 -16.02 2.64 4.38
C MET A 89 -15.05 3.51 3.59
N CYS A 90 -14.52 3.05 2.46
CA CYS A 90 -13.70 3.85 1.55
C CYS A 90 -14.41 5.15 1.15
N ALA A 91 -15.66 5.06 0.74
CA ALA A 91 -16.47 6.22 0.36
C ALA A 91 -16.66 7.19 1.54
N ALA A 92 -16.99 6.68 2.74
CA ALA A 92 -17.18 7.49 3.95
C ALA A 92 -15.89 8.23 4.36
N LEU A 93 -14.73 7.59 4.17
CA LEU A 93 -13.39 8.16 4.42
C LEU A 93 -12.92 9.13 3.31
N ASN A 94 -13.70 9.30 2.24
CA ASN A 94 -13.27 9.98 1.01
C ASN A 94 -11.96 9.40 0.42
N CYS A 95 -11.71 8.12 0.65
CA CYS A 95 -10.58 7.39 0.08
C CYS A 95 -10.96 6.89 -1.32
N LYS A 96 -10.04 7.00 -2.29
CA LYS A 96 -10.32 6.66 -3.69
C LYS A 96 -9.71 5.35 -4.13
N VAL A 97 -8.94 4.68 -3.28
CA VAL A 97 -8.26 3.42 -3.59
C VAL A 97 -8.53 2.40 -2.50
N LEU A 98 -9.06 1.25 -2.88
CA LEU A 98 -9.12 0.04 -2.04
C LEU A 98 -8.01 -0.91 -2.44
N LEU A 99 -7.17 -1.32 -1.50
CA LEU A 99 -6.17 -2.38 -1.71
C LEU A 99 -6.82 -3.75 -1.53
N ALA A 100 -6.68 -4.59 -2.55
CA ALA A 100 -7.03 -6.01 -2.52
C ALA A 100 -5.77 -6.85 -2.76
N CYS A 101 -5.51 -7.79 -1.86
CA CYS A 101 -4.36 -8.69 -1.98
C CYS A 101 -4.79 -10.05 -2.52
N SER A 102 -3.88 -10.66 -3.28
CA SER A 102 -4.08 -11.98 -3.90
C SER A 102 -4.40 -13.06 -2.87
N SER A 103 -5.23 -14.01 -3.30
CA SER A 103 -5.72 -15.08 -2.43
C SER A 103 -4.62 -16.02 -1.97
N THR A 104 -4.63 -16.29 -0.67
CA THR A 104 -3.79 -17.31 -0.01
C THR A 104 -4.60 -18.58 0.31
N SER A 105 -5.89 -18.56 0.02
CA SER A 105 -6.82 -19.64 0.34
C SER A 105 -6.50 -20.92 -0.47
N ARG A 106 -6.42 -22.05 0.22
CA ARG A 106 -6.31 -23.36 -0.43
C ARG A 106 -7.52 -23.72 -1.31
N HIS A 107 -8.63 -23.03 -1.13
CA HIS A 107 -9.88 -23.23 -1.88
C HIS A 107 -9.98 -22.35 -3.13
N ALA A 108 -9.04 -21.41 -3.31
CA ALA A 108 -9.01 -20.58 -4.49
C ALA A 108 -8.59 -21.38 -5.73
N THR A 109 -9.25 -21.10 -6.86
CA THR A 109 -8.86 -21.66 -8.16
C THR A 109 -7.50 -21.12 -8.61
N GLN A 110 -6.84 -21.89 -9.51
CA GLN A 110 -5.63 -21.45 -10.20
C GLN A 110 -5.91 -21.00 -11.65
N ASP A 111 -7.16 -20.99 -12.05
CA ASP A 111 -7.59 -20.53 -13.37
C ASP A 111 -7.56 -19.00 -13.41
N LEU A 112 -6.64 -18.45 -14.22
CA LEU A 112 -6.42 -17.01 -14.33
C LEU A 112 -7.63 -16.25 -14.91
N ASP A 113 -8.43 -16.88 -15.78
CA ASP A 113 -9.63 -16.24 -16.35
C ASP A 113 -10.74 -16.14 -15.31
N LEU A 114 -10.86 -17.14 -14.43
CA LEU A 114 -11.79 -17.06 -13.30
C LEU A 114 -11.35 -16.02 -12.27
N ILE A 115 -10.05 -15.93 -11.98
CA ILE A 115 -9.47 -14.91 -11.11
C ILE A 115 -9.74 -13.51 -11.69
N ALA A 116 -9.44 -13.30 -12.96
CA ALA A 116 -9.67 -12.02 -13.65
C ALA A 116 -11.16 -11.62 -13.67
N ARG A 117 -12.06 -12.58 -13.90
CA ARG A 117 -13.51 -12.37 -13.83
C ARG A 117 -13.97 -11.90 -12.45
N ASP A 118 -13.44 -12.50 -11.38
CA ASP A 118 -13.80 -12.13 -10.02
C ASP A 118 -13.26 -10.74 -9.67
N LEU A 119 -12.02 -10.40 -10.08
CA LEU A 119 -11.46 -9.05 -9.93
C LEU A 119 -12.25 -8.01 -10.74
N ARG A 120 -12.71 -8.33 -11.95
CA ARG A 120 -13.61 -7.46 -12.71
C ARG A 120 -14.93 -7.23 -11.95
N LYS A 121 -15.49 -8.25 -11.31
CA LYS A 121 -16.67 -8.10 -10.45
C LYS A 121 -16.41 -7.13 -9.30
N LEU A 122 -15.25 -7.23 -8.63
CA LEU A 122 -14.85 -6.29 -7.57
C LEU A 122 -14.76 -4.86 -8.11
N ALA A 123 -14.11 -4.68 -9.26
CA ALA A 123 -14.01 -3.37 -9.91
C ALA A 123 -15.40 -2.80 -10.23
N MET A 124 -16.32 -3.60 -10.74
CA MET A 124 -17.70 -3.18 -11.03
C MET A 124 -18.46 -2.75 -9.76
N LEU A 125 -18.26 -3.43 -8.62
CA LEU A 125 -18.84 -3.01 -7.34
C LEU A 125 -18.31 -1.66 -6.87
N ALA A 126 -17.09 -1.30 -7.23
CA ALA A 126 -16.43 -0.04 -6.84
C ALA A 126 -16.83 1.16 -7.73
N VAL A 127 -17.30 0.93 -8.99
CA VAL A 127 -17.65 1.98 -9.96
C VAL A 127 -18.65 3.00 -9.41
N PRO A 128 -19.80 2.61 -8.80
CA PRO A 128 -20.79 3.59 -8.33
C PRO A 128 -20.27 4.54 -7.26
N LEU A 129 -19.20 4.15 -6.56
CA LEU A 129 -18.57 4.92 -5.48
C LEU A 129 -17.34 5.73 -5.96
N GLY A 130 -16.98 5.61 -7.25
CA GLY A 130 -15.83 6.26 -7.83
C GLY A 130 -14.51 5.81 -7.20
N ILE A 131 -14.42 4.52 -6.82
CA ILE A 131 -13.26 3.91 -6.16
C ILE A 131 -12.50 3.07 -7.17
N LYS A 132 -11.17 3.18 -7.13
CA LYS A 132 -10.23 2.31 -7.82
C LYS A 132 -9.87 1.12 -6.93
N VAL A 133 -9.61 -0.02 -7.52
CA VAL A 133 -9.10 -1.22 -6.83
C VAL A 133 -7.65 -1.41 -7.22
N ALA A 134 -6.75 -1.33 -6.26
CA ALA A 134 -5.35 -1.71 -6.42
C ALA A 134 -5.20 -3.19 -6.05
N PHE A 135 -4.78 -4.03 -7.00
CA PHE A 135 -4.59 -5.46 -6.77
C PHE A 135 -3.11 -5.78 -6.61
N GLU A 136 -2.78 -6.44 -5.51
CA GLU A 136 -1.41 -6.75 -5.10
C GLU A 136 -1.17 -8.27 -5.10
N GLY A 137 -0.06 -8.69 -5.71
CA GLY A 137 0.44 -10.06 -5.64
C GLY A 137 1.28 -10.28 -4.39
N LEU A 138 0.74 -11.00 -3.40
CA LEU A 138 1.49 -11.39 -2.20
C LEU A 138 2.55 -12.43 -2.53
N SER A 139 3.80 -12.29 -2.08
CA SER A 139 4.89 -13.24 -2.34
C SER A 139 4.65 -14.65 -1.76
N TRP A 140 3.57 -14.84 -1.03
CA TRP A 140 3.00 -16.12 -0.60
C TRP A 140 1.59 -16.37 -1.12
N GLY A 141 1.15 -15.64 -2.14
CA GLY A 141 -0.11 -15.87 -2.83
C GLY A 141 -0.16 -17.26 -3.46
N ARG A 142 -1.35 -17.85 -3.47
CA ARG A 142 -1.53 -19.22 -3.99
C ARG A 142 -1.23 -19.34 -5.48
N THR A 143 -1.68 -18.37 -6.27
CA THR A 143 -1.54 -18.35 -7.73
C THR A 143 -0.85 -17.09 -8.19
N ILE A 144 -1.30 -15.95 -7.68
CA ILE A 144 -0.74 -14.63 -7.99
C ILE A 144 0.21 -14.28 -6.84
N ASN A 145 1.53 -14.46 -7.06
CA ASN A 145 2.54 -14.31 -6.03
C ASN A 145 3.65 -13.30 -6.36
N GLU A 146 3.49 -12.55 -7.44
CA GLU A 146 4.37 -11.46 -7.86
C GLU A 146 3.57 -10.44 -8.69
N PHE A 147 4.11 -9.22 -8.80
CA PHE A 147 3.38 -8.13 -9.48
C PHE A 147 3.18 -8.37 -10.98
N THR A 148 4.05 -9.14 -11.64
CA THR A 148 3.92 -9.52 -13.05
C THR A 148 2.72 -10.42 -13.28
N ALA A 149 2.48 -11.38 -12.40
CA ALA A 149 1.29 -12.23 -12.42
C ALA A 149 0.02 -11.41 -12.07
N ALA A 150 0.13 -10.47 -11.13
CA ALA A 150 -0.97 -9.54 -10.82
C ALA A 150 -1.30 -8.66 -12.02
N TRP A 151 -0.29 -8.18 -12.76
CA TRP A 151 -0.48 -7.41 -13.98
C TRP A 151 -1.19 -8.21 -15.08
N ASP A 152 -0.82 -9.47 -15.29
CA ASP A 152 -1.51 -10.32 -16.28
C ASP A 152 -3.01 -10.43 -15.99
N VAL A 153 -3.40 -10.69 -14.74
CA VAL A 153 -4.83 -10.81 -14.42
C VAL A 153 -5.57 -9.46 -14.40
N VAL A 154 -4.90 -8.36 -14.09
CA VAL A 154 -5.45 -6.99 -14.24
C VAL A 154 -5.75 -6.70 -15.70
N CYS A 155 -4.81 -7.01 -16.62
CA CYS A 155 -5.02 -6.86 -18.06
C CYS A 155 -6.16 -7.76 -18.57
N ARG A 156 -6.24 -9.02 -18.13
CA ARG A 156 -7.34 -9.94 -18.49
C ARG A 156 -8.69 -9.44 -17.97
N ALA A 157 -8.74 -8.85 -16.78
CA ALA A 157 -9.96 -8.31 -16.21
C ALA A 157 -10.52 -7.13 -17.03
N ASP A 158 -9.67 -6.39 -17.73
CA ASP A 158 -10.03 -5.29 -18.63
C ASP A 158 -11.04 -4.32 -17.99
N ALA A 159 -10.69 -3.77 -16.84
CA ALA A 159 -11.53 -2.84 -16.09
C ALA A 159 -10.73 -1.57 -15.74
N PRO A 160 -11.15 -0.36 -16.16
CA PRO A 160 -10.35 0.86 -16.06
C PRO A 160 -10.12 1.34 -14.62
N ASN A 161 -10.89 0.85 -13.67
CA ASN A 161 -10.73 1.14 -12.25
C ASN A 161 -10.13 -0.03 -11.45
N LEU A 162 -9.56 -1.03 -12.12
CA LEU A 162 -8.73 -2.08 -11.54
C LEU A 162 -7.29 -1.89 -12.03
N GLY A 163 -6.34 -1.78 -11.12
CA GLY A 163 -4.93 -1.60 -11.44
C GLY A 163 -4.04 -2.28 -10.41
N LEU A 164 -2.76 -1.99 -10.43
CA LEU A 164 -1.79 -2.60 -9.52
C LEU A 164 -1.66 -1.84 -8.20
N GLY A 165 -1.50 -2.59 -7.11
CA GLY A 165 -0.77 -2.23 -5.92
C GLY A 165 0.62 -2.87 -5.98
N LEU A 166 1.67 -2.07 -5.83
CA LEU A 166 3.05 -2.55 -5.77
C LEU A 166 3.58 -2.39 -4.35
N ASP A 167 4.00 -3.48 -3.71
CA ASP A 167 4.72 -3.43 -2.45
C ASP A 167 6.16 -3.92 -2.67
N SER A 168 7.13 -3.06 -2.36
CA SER A 168 8.56 -3.35 -2.50
C SER A 168 8.98 -4.62 -1.74
N PHE A 169 8.34 -4.91 -0.58
CA PHE A 169 8.57 -6.16 0.13
C PHE A 169 8.34 -7.37 -0.76
N HIS A 170 7.18 -7.42 -1.43
CA HIS A 170 6.83 -8.58 -2.27
C HIS A 170 7.70 -8.70 -3.50
N VAL A 171 8.13 -7.57 -4.06
CA VAL A 171 9.08 -7.53 -5.19
C VAL A 171 10.40 -8.20 -4.79
N PHE A 172 10.97 -7.80 -3.65
CA PHE A 172 12.27 -8.33 -3.19
C PHE A 172 12.15 -9.76 -2.65
N ALA A 173 11.10 -10.07 -1.90
CA ALA A 173 10.87 -11.41 -1.36
C ALA A 173 10.63 -12.47 -2.45
N ALA A 174 9.98 -12.09 -3.56
CA ALA A 174 9.80 -12.95 -4.73
C ALA A 174 11.02 -12.95 -5.67
N LYS A 175 11.95 -12.00 -5.49
CA LYS A 175 13.08 -11.73 -6.40
C LYS A 175 12.61 -11.43 -7.82
N THR A 176 11.47 -10.75 -7.97
CA THR A 176 10.94 -10.37 -9.27
C THR A 176 11.90 -9.35 -9.92
N PRO A 177 12.35 -9.57 -11.16
CA PRO A 177 13.25 -8.65 -11.83
C PRO A 177 12.66 -7.24 -11.96
N LEU A 178 13.44 -6.20 -11.62
CA LEU A 178 12.96 -4.82 -11.64
C LEU A 178 12.74 -4.26 -13.05
N ASP A 179 13.37 -4.83 -14.06
CA ASP A 179 13.14 -4.46 -15.48
C ASP A 179 11.71 -4.78 -15.94
N ALA A 180 11.02 -5.73 -15.30
CA ALA A 180 9.62 -6.00 -15.55
C ALA A 180 8.70 -4.79 -15.26
N ILE A 181 9.13 -3.82 -14.44
CA ILE A 181 8.38 -2.57 -14.19
C ILE A 181 8.20 -1.76 -15.47
N GLU A 182 9.16 -1.80 -16.38
CA GLU A 182 9.12 -1.06 -17.65
C GLU A 182 8.02 -1.56 -18.60
N THR A 183 7.43 -2.73 -18.32
CA THR A 183 6.30 -3.29 -19.08
C THR A 183 4.92 -2.84 -18.59
N LEU A 184 4.87 -2.14 -17.44
CA LEU A 184 3.62 -1.70 -16.84
C LEU A 184 3.10 -0.39 -17.47
N ASP A 185 1.78 -0.21 -17.45
CA ASP A 185 1.17 1.09 -17.71
C ASP A 185 1.15 1.90 -16.40
N PRO A 186 1.90 3.04 -16.32
CA PRO A 186 1.95 3.84 -15.10
C PRO A 186 0.58 4.38 -14.67
N ALA A 187 -0.36 4.59 -15.59
CA ALA A 187 -1.71 5.03 -15.29
C ALA A 187 -2.54 3.97 -14.56
N MET A 188 -2.11 2.71 -14.64
CA MET A 188 -2.74 1.56 -13.98
C MET A 188 -2.03 1.13 -12.69
N ILE A 189 -1.00 1.85 -12.26
CA ILE A 189 -0.40 1.68 -10.93
C ILE A 189 -1.13 2.63 -9.97
N PHE A 190 -1.95 2.10 -9.08
CA PHE A 190 -2.82 2.92 -8.23
C PHE A 190 -2.27 3.16 -6.83
N LEU A 191 -1.31 2.35 -6.40
CA LEU A 191 -0.68 2.45 -5.09
C LEU A 191 0.72 1.84 -5.13
N VAL A 192 1.68 2.49 -4.46
CA VAL A 192 3.00 1.92 -4.20
C VAL A 192 3.29 1.95 -2.71
N GLN A 193 3.54 0.77 -2.13
CA GLN A 193 3.94 0.61 -0.74
C GLN A 193 5.44 0.33 -0.67
N LEU A 194 6.12 1.00 0.25
CA LEU A 194 7.57 0.90 0.41
C LEU A 194 7.93 0.43 1.81
N SER A 195 8.77 -0.57 1.86
CA SER A 195 9.49 -1.04 3.04
C SER A 195 10.78 -1.73 2.61
N ASP A 196 11.70 -1.88 3.52
CA ASP A 196 12.97 -2.60 3.36
C ASP A 196 13.01 -3.80 4.32
N LEU A 197 14.01 -4.66 4.21
CA LEU A 197 14.23 -5.83 5.05
C LEU A 197 15.67 -5.85 5.55
N MET A 198 15.90 -6.59 6.66
CA MET A 198 17.23 -6.73 7.27
C MET A 198 18.07 -7.89 6.72
N TRP A 199 17.50 -8.77 5.91
CA TRP A 199 18.19 -9.91 5.29
C TRP A 199 17.95 -10.01 3.81
N HIS A 200 18.97 -10.50 3.09
CA HIS A 200 18.94 -10.54 1.62
C HIS A 200 17.96 -11.56 1.04
N GLU A 201 17.57 -12.56 1.80
CA GLU A 201 16.75 -13.65 1.30
C GLU A 201 15.69 -14.09 2.29
N THR A 202 14.52 -14.43 1.75
CA THR A 202 13.40 -15.05 2.45
C THR A 202 12.92 -16.24 1.60
N PRO A 203 13.69 -17.35 1.54
CA PRO A 203 13.47 -18.42 0.55
C PRO A 203 12.17 -19.18 0.77
N THR A 204 11.75 -19.36 2.03
CA THR A 204 10.55 -20.15 2.33
C THR A 204 9.32 -19.27 2.47
N PHE A 205 8.15 -19.89 2.28
CA PHE A 205 6.85 -19.27 2.52
C PHE A 205 6.75 -18.69 3.96
N GLU A 206 7.20 -19.46 4.94
CA GLU A 206 7.14 -19.09 6.36
C GLU A 206 8.03 -17.88 6.65
N GLU A 207 9.26 -17.86 6.12
CA GLU A 207 10.17 -16.73 6.26
C GLU A 207 9.61 -15.46 5.62
N ARG A 208 9.04 -15.55 4.41
CA ARG A 208 8.38 -14.42 3.74
C ARG A 208 7.24 -13.86 4.59
N MET A 209 6.36 -14.73 5.04
CA MET A 209 5.19 -14.33 5.82
C MET A 209 5.60 -13.73 7.17
N THR A 210 6.57 -14.33 7.87
CA THR A 210 7.07 -13.85 9.15
C THR A 210 7.77 -12.51 8.98
N THR A 211 8.68 -12.39 8.01
CA THR A 211 9.38 -11.13 7.73
C THR A 211 8.40 -10.02 7.37
N ALA A 212 7.43 -10.31 6.49
CA ALA A 212 6.42 -9.35 6.06
C ALA A 212 5.59 -8.78 7.20
N ARG A 213 5.32 -9.57 8.23
CA ARG A 213 4.40 -9.21 9.33
C ARG A 213 5.08 -8.68 10.57
N THR A 214 6.42 -8.86 10.69
CA THR A 214 7.11 -8.66 11.97
C THR A 214 8.41 -7.89 11.84
N PHE A 215 9.09 -7.94 10.69
CA PHE A 215 10.50 -7.52 10.59
C PHE A 215 10.81 -6.59 9.42
N ARG A 216 9.81 -5.92 8.84
CA ARG A 216 10.07 -4.87 7.85
C ARG A 216 10.74 -3.68 8.53
N VAL A 217 11.57 -2.95 7.78
CA VAL A 217 12.17 -1.69 8.22
C VAL A 217 11.84 -0.58 7.21
N PHE A 218 12.09 0.66 7.60
CA PHE A 218 11.87 1.76 6.67
C PHE A 218 12.89 1.76 5.53
N PRO A 219 12.52 2.29 4.33
CA PRO A 219 13.46 2.48 3.22
C PRO A 219 14.72 3.21 3.64
N GLY A 220 15.88 2.64 3.30
CA GLY A 220 17.18 3.16 3.70
C GLY A 220 17.70 2.62 5.04
N GLU A 221 16.96 1.77 5.73
CA GLU A 221 17.37 1.15 7.00
C GLU A 221 17.74 -0.35 6.83
N GLY A 222 17.44 -0.95 5.70
CA GLY A 222 17.64 -2.37 5.42
C GLY A 222 18.74 -2.63 4.40
N VAL A 223 18.84 -3.90 4.00
CA VAL A 223 19.87 -4.37 3.06
C VAL A 223 19.46 -4.23 1.59
N HIS A 224 18.21 -3.86 1.31
CA HIS A 224 17.69 -3.67 -0.05
C HIS A 224 17.57 -2.18 -0.42
N SER A 225 18.21 -1.27 0.30
CA SER A 225 18.10 0.17 0.08
C SER A 225 18.50 0.58 -1.34
N GLU A 226 19.56 -0.03 -1.92
CA GLU A 226 20.00 0.23 -3.30
C GLU A 226 18.98 -0.28 -4.33
N PRO A 227 18.54 -1.57 -4.34
CA PRO A 227 17.47 -2.01 -5.24
C PRO A 227 16.14 -1.28 -5.00
N LEU A 228 15.84 -0.83 -3.78
CA LEU A 228 14.65 -0.03 -3.52
C LEU A 228 14.74 1.36 -4.17
N ALA A 229 15.92 1.98 -4.13
CA ALA A 229 16.16 3.23 -4.85
C ALA A 229 16.00 3.04 -6.37
N ASP A 230 16.52 1.94 -6.94
CA ASP A 230 16.33 1.61 -8.37
C ASP A 230 14.84 1.37 -8.70
N LEU A 231 14.09 0.68 -7.86
CA LEU A 231 12.63 0.51 -8.00
C LEU A 231 11.92 1.88 -8.12
N VAL A 232 12.21 2.79 -7.19
CA VAL A 232 11.57 4.12 -7.17
C VAL A 232 11.99 4.95 -8.40
N LEU A 233 13.27 4.88 -8.82
CA LEU A 233 13.76 5.55 -10.02
C LEU A 233 13.13 5.00 -11.31
N ARG A 234 12.89 3.68 -11.39
CA ARG A 234 12.22 3.07 -12.54
C ARG A 234 10.77 3.52 -12.63
N LEU A 235 10.06 3.57 -11.50
CA LEU A 235 8.69 4.10 -11.44
C LEU A 235 8.63 5.58 -11.86
N ASP A 236 9.57 6.40 -11.41
CA ASP A 236 9.67 7.82 -11.80
C ASP A 236 9.93 7.96 -13.31
N ARG A 237 10.87 7.20 -13.87
CA ARG A 237 11.15 7.19 -15.31
C ARG A 237 9.99 6.65 -16.15
N LEU A 238 9.25 5.69 -15.63
CA LEU A 238 8.04 5.15 -16.26
C LEU A 238 6.93 6.22 -16.33
N GLY A 239 6.99 7.25 -15.48
CA GLY A 239 5.98 8.30 -15.39
C GLY A 239 4.91 8.04 -14.32
N TYR A 240 5.21 7.27 -13.28
CA TYR A 240 4.32 7.13 -12.15
C TYR A 240 4.22 8.43 -11.35
N GLU A 241 3.03 8.98 -11.27
CA GLU A 241 2.73 10.24 -10.56
C GLU A 241 1.87 10.02 -9.30
N GLY A 242 1.67 8.76 -8.91
CA GLY A 242 0.83 8.40 -7.76
C GLY A 242 1.53 8.57 -6.42
N ASP A 243 0.84 8.12 -5.38
CA ASP A 243 1.29 8.23 -3.99
C ASP A 243 2.15 7.03 -3.58
N TYR A 244 3.17 7.29 -2.77
CA TYR A 244 3.93 6.27 -2.05
C TYR A 244 3.48 6.22 -0.59
N SER A 245 3.36 5.01 -0.02
CA SER A 245 3.06 4.82 1.40
C SER A 245 4.10 3.90 2.06
N PHE A 246 4.57 4.27 3.24
CA PHE A 246 5.43 3.40 4.03
C PHE A 246 4.58 2.39 4.80
N GLU A 247 4.67 1.11 4.40
CA GLU A 247 4.02 -0.01 5.08
C GLU A 247 5.08 -0.86 5.78
N VAL A 248 5.27 -0.59 7.07
CA VAL A 248 6.35 -1.20 7.86
C VAL A 248 5.76 -1.95 9.05
N PHE A 249 5.50 -3.25 8.85
CA PHE A 249 5.15 -4.15 9.93
C PHE A 249 6.41 -4.53 10.71
N ASN A 250 6.52 -4.04 11.94
CA ASN A 250 7.67 -4.32 12.79
C ASN A 250 7.25 -4.32 14.27
N ASP A 251 7.42 -5.47 14.93
CA ASP A 251 6.99 -5.64 16.32
C ASP A 251 7.81 -4.79 17.29
N ASP A 252 9.09 -4.54 17.01
CA ASP A 252 9.92 -3.65 17.82
C ASP A 252 9.45 -2.20 17.69
N TYR A 253 9.06 -1.76 16.49
CA TYR A 253 8.53 -0.41 16.27
C TYR A 253 7.19 -0.19 16.99
N GLN A 254 6.39 -1.24 17.14
CA GLN A 254 5.13 -1.19 17.90
C GLN A 254 5.36 -0.91 19.41
N GLN A 255 6.59 -1.12 19.92
CA GLN A 255 6.98 -0.82 21.30
C GLN A 255 7.58 0.58 21.47
N LEU A 256 7.89 1.28 20.39
CA LEU A 256 8.49 2.60 20.42
C LEU A 256 7.42 3.71 20.51
N PRO A 257 7.79 4.88 21.09
CA PRO A 257 6.94 6.07 21.02
C PRO A 257 6.62 6.46 19.57
N LEU A 258 5.35 6.75 19.29
CA LEU A 258 4.87 7.11 17.95
C LEU A 258 5.73 8.16 17.23
N PRO A 259 6.17 9.27 17.89
CA PRO A 259 7.02 10.26 17.23
C PRO A 259 8.34 9.69 16.73
N MET A 260 8.94 8.72 17.44
CA MET A 260 10.20 8.09 17.03
C MET A 260 10.01 7.27 15.74
N VAL A 261 8.94 6.50 15.65
CA VAL A 261 8.62 5.72 14.44
C VAL A 261 8.31 6.64 13.28
N ALA A 262 7.48 7.67 13.48
CA ALA A 262 7.13 8.64 12.45
C ALA A 262 8.34 9.46 11.95
N GLN A 263 9.32 9.75 12.82
CA GLN A 263 10.59 10.38 12.42
C GLN A 263 11.46 9.46 11.55
N ARG A 264 11.42 8.13 11.75
CA ARG A 264 12.12 7.18 10.85
C ARG A 264 11.53 7.26 9.46
N ALA A 265 10.20 7.21 9.34
CA ALA A 265 9.50 7.41 8.08
C ALA A 265 9.85 8.75 7.42
N GLN A 266 9.92 9.83 8.21
CA GLN A 266 10.33 11.15 7.72
C GLN A 266 11.73 11.12 7.11
N ARG A 267 12.71 10.47 7.76
CA ARG A 267 14.09 10.33 7.21
C ARG A 267 14.09 9.57 5.89
N SER A 268 13.32 8.47 5.80
CA SER A 268 13.19 7.71 4.55
C SER A 268 12.58 8.54 3.43
N ALA A 269 11.55 9.33 3.73
CA ALA A 269 10.94 10.22 2.74
C ALA A 269 11.90 11.32 2.27
N ILE A 270 12.72 11.87 3.18
CA ILE A 270 13.76 12.84 2.83
C ILE A 270 14.82 12.20 1.93
N TRP A 271 15.32 11.02 2.31
CA TRP A 271 16.28 10.26 1.52
C TRP A 271 15.77 9.99 0.10
N LEU A 272 14.55 9.45 -0.02
CA LEU A 272 13.95 9.17 -1.34
C LEU A 272 13.75 10.43 -2.17
N ASN A 273 13.30 11.54 -1.58
CA ASN A 273 13.07 12.78 -2.31
C ASN A 273 14.37 13.48 -2.73
N GLU A 274 15.34 13.58 -1.81
CA GLU A 274 16.51 14.43 -2.02
C GLU A 274 17.67 13.67 -2.66
N GLU A 275 17.93 12.41 -2.26
CA GLU A 275 19.07 11.65 -2.74
C GLU A 275 18.71 10.71 -3.90
N VAL A 276 17.51 10.12 -3.91
CA VAL A 276 17.10 9.19 -4.96
C VAL A 276 16.44 9.92 -6.13
N LEU A 277 15.37 10.68 -5.86
CA LEU A 277 14.60 11.36 -6.91
C LEU A 277 15.14 12.74 -7.26
N HIS A 278 16.16 13.25 -6.53
CA HIS A 278 16.75 14.57 -6.71
C HIS A 278 15.72 15.72 -6.76
N ARG A 279 14.60 15.55 -6.05
CA ARG A 279 13.56 16.57 -5.91
C ARG A 279 13.97 17.59 -4.86
N THR A 280 14.48 18.74 -5.27
CA THR A 280 14.91 19.81 -4.36
C THR A 280 13.71 20.40 -3.63
N ARG A 281 13.84 20.59 -2.31
CA ARG A 281 12.86 21.39 -1.55
C ARG A 281 12.90 22.83 -2.04
N PRO A 282 11.73 23.49 -2.26
CA PRO A 282 11.72 24.93 -2.48
C PRO A 282 12.36 25.62 -1.27
N LEU A 283 13.37 26.43 -1.50
CA LEU A 283 13.95 27.26 -0.44
C LEU A 283 12.86 28.09 0.22
N PRO A 284 12.83 28.24 1.57
CA PRO A 284 11.96 29.20 2.23
C PRO A 284 12.07 30.57 1.55
N LEU A 285 10.94 31.25 1.39
CA LEU A 285 10.84 32.54 0.68
C LEU A 285 11.90 33.56 1.12
N GLY A 286 12.33 33.52 2.41
CA GLY A 286 13.38 34.39 2.93
C GLY A 286 14.83 34.04 2.51
N LEU A 287 15.04 32.86 1.91
CA LEU A 287 16.35 32.41 1.43
C LEU A 287 16.45 32.39 -0.10
N GLN A 288 15.37 32.72 -0.79
CA GLN A 288 15.41 32.88 -2.25
C GLN A 288 16.23 34.14 -2.56
N ARG A 289 17.32 33.98 -3.33
CA ARG A 289 18.11 35.13 -3.79
C ARG A 289 17.19 36.07 -4.58
N LYS A 290 17.10 37.31 -4.12
CA LYS A 290 16.55 38.37 -4.95
C LYS A 290 17.49 38.51 -6.16
N GLY A 291 17.05 38.05 -7.33
CA GLY A 291 17.71 38.30 -8.60
C GLY A 291 17.63 39.75 -8.99
#